data_0000cc8fb54bf196864718503da1bb21
#
_entry.id   0000cc8fb54bf196864718503da1bb21
#
_cell.length_a   1.000
_cell.length_b   1.000
_cell.length_c   1.000
_cell.angle_alpha   90.00
_cell.angle_beta   90.00
_cell.angle_gamma   90.00
#
_symmetry.space_group_name_H-M   'P 1'
#
loop_
_entity.id
_entity.type
_entity.pdbx_description
1 polymer ?
#
loop_
_entity_poly.entity_id
_entity_poly.type
_entity_poly.pdbx_seq_one_letter_code
_entity_poly.pdbx_strand_id
1 'polypeptide(L)'
;MPNLDSNKTWRNSCGEDARLALPVRQRLIEASRAKGVPVIYTTGTSRPDKWNRGGWLWKNRRGGENPLIENNTKAGLDGDVIVDEIAPAPQDIVIRKEKASGFSGTPLASYLQLLQADSVIVTGSTTSGCVRATVLEAFALNFRCTVVEDGCFDRSEASHAINLCDMHAKYANVMHAGQVIDH
;
A
#
# COMPACT_ATOMS: atom_id res chain seq x y z
N MET A 1 -7.85 5.12 4.77
CA MET A 1 -6.82 6.04 5.29
C MET A 1 -7.47 6.96 6.30
N PRO A 2 -6.87 7.25 7.46
CA PRO A 2 -7.44 8.26 8.34
C PRO A 2 -7.48 9.59 7.61
N ASN A 3 -8.52 10.34 7.91
CA ASN A 3 -8.88 11.63 7.33
C ASN A 3 -7.65 12.46 6.92
N LEU A 4 -7.50 12.74 5.64
CA LEU A 4 -6.39 13.47 5.04
C LEU A 4 -6.25 14.89 5.60
N ASP A 5 -7.29 15.44 6.22
CA ASP A 5 -7.28 16.77 6.84
C ASP A 5 -6.65 16.83 8.23
N SER A 6 -6.25 15.70 8.81
CA SER A 6 -5.77 15.61 10.17
C SER A 6 -4.26 15.73 10.34
N ASN A 7 -3.57 16.46 9.49
CA ASN A 7 -2.11 16.66 9.52
C ASN A 7 -1.56 17.11 10.90
N LYS A 8 -2.42 17.70 11.74
CA LYS A 8 -2.03 18.17 13.08
C LYS A 8 -2.31 17.15 14.19
N THR A 9 -3.08 16.10 13.91
CA THR A 9 -3.61 15.19 14.95
C THR A 9 -2.95 13.81 14.94
N TRP A 10 -2.27 13.41 13.87
CA TRP A 10 -1.77 12.06 13.69
C TRP A 10 -0.27 12.04 13.39
N ARG A 11 0.55 11.59 14.34
CA ARG A 11 2.03 11.46 14.21
C ARG A 11 2.49 10.60 13.01
N ASN A 12 1.62 9.75 12.50
CA ASN A 12 1.91 8.85 11.37
C ASN A 12 1.04 9.14 10.14
N SER A 13 0.44 10.32 10.07
CA SER A 13 -0.19 10.79 8.84
C SER A 13 0.88 10.99 7.76
N CYS A 14 0.55 10.65 6.52
CA CYS A 14 1.39 10.94 5.36
C CYS A 14 1.04 12.31 4.73
N GLY A 15 0.14 13.06 5.35
CA GLY A 15 -0.15 14.43 5.02
C GLY A 15 -0.63 14.68 3.59
N GLU A 16 -0.12 15.76 3.01
CA GLU A 16 -0.48 16.23 1.67
C GLU A 16 -0.09 15.22 0.57
N ASP A 17 1.02 14.51 0.73
CA ASP A 17 1.48 13.52 -0.25
C ASP A 17 0.45 12.42 -0.49
N ALA A 18 -0.32 12.06 0.54
CA ALA A 18 -1.41 11.11 0.41
C ALA A 18 -2.54 11.64 -0.50
N ARG A 19 -2.82 12.96 -0.47
CA ARG A 19 -3.82 13.61 -1.33
C ARG A 19 -3.36 13.71 -2.76
N LEU A 20 -2.09 14.08 -2.98
CA LEU A 20 -1.50 14.19 -4.32
C LEU A 20 -1.46 12.84 -5.04
N ALA A 21 -1.28 11.76 -4.32
CA ALA A 21 -1.27 10.40 -4.89
C ALA A 21 -2.67 9.86 -5.26
N LEU A 22 -3.77 10.40 -4.71
CA LEU A 22 -5.12 9.88 -4.98
C LEU A 22 -5.52 10.01 -6.46
N PRO A 23 -5.47 11.18 -7.11
CA PRO A 23 -5.83 11.31 -8.52
C PRO A 23 -4.94 10.48 -9.44
N VAL A 24 -3.67 10.27 -9.07
CA VAL A 24 -2.77 9.39 -9.80
C VAL A 24 -3.27 7.94 -9.76
N ARG A 25 -3.64 7.46 -8.56
CA ARG A 25 -4.20 6.11 -8.39
C ARG A 25 -5.53 5.92 -9.09
N GLN A 26 -6.41 6.93 -9.08
CA GLN A 26 -7.66 6.89 -9.84
C GLN A 26 -7.39 6.63 -11.32
N ARG A 27 -6.51 7.42 -11.94
CA ARG A 27 -6.14 7.25 -13.35
C ARG A 27 -5.53 5.86 -13.64
N LEU A 28 -4.66 5.36 -12.74
CA LEU A 28 -4.10 4.01 -12.88
C LEU A 28 -5.18 2.93 -12.82
N ILE A 29 -6.09 3.01 -11.89
CA ILE A 29 -7.20 2.07 -11.72
C ILE A 29 -8.11 2.09 -12.95
N GLU A 30 -8.47 3.27 -13.43
CA GLU A 30 -9.29 3.45 -14.64
C GLU A 30 -8.61 2.86 -15.87
N ALA A 31 -7.32 3.16 -16.07
CA ALA A 31 -6.55 2.63 -17.18
C ALA A 31 -6.39 1.10 -17.10
N SER A 32 -6.13 0.56 -15.90
CA SER A 32 -6.04 -0.88 -15.67
C SER A 32 -7.35 -1.58 -16.04
N ARG A 33 -8.47 -1.07 -15.54
CA ARG A 33 -9.79 -1.63 -15.86
C ARG A 33 -10.09 -1.55 -17.36
N ALA A 34 -9.78 -0.43 -18.01
CA ALA A 34 -9.98 -0.27 -19.46
C ALA A 34 -9.15 -1.24 -20.31
N LYS A 35 -7.95 -1.58 -19.83
CA LYS A 35 -7.06 -2.56 -20.49
C LYS A 35 -7.30 -4.02 -20.04
N GLY A 36 -8.28 -4.27 -19.16
CA GLY A 36 -8.56 -5.60 -18.62
C GLY A 36 -7.49 -6.12 -17.64
N VAL A 37 -6.66 -5.23 -17.11
CA VAL A 37 -5.67 -5.57 -16.08
C VAL A 37 -6.37 -5.66 -14.73
N PRO A 38 -6.29 -6.81 -14.03
CA PRO A 38 -6.95 -6.99 -12.74
C PRO A 38 -6.44 -6.00 -11.67
N VAL A 39 -7.37 -5.42 -10.92
CA VAL A 39 -7.05 -4.51 -9.82
C VAL A 39 -7.20 -5.27 -8.50
N ILE A 40 -6.13 -5.28 -7.71
CA ILE A 40 -6.09 -5.95 -6.41
C ILE A 40 -5.76 -4.93 -5.33
N TYR A 41 -6.68 -4.76 -4.41
CA TYR A 41 -6.50 -3.92 -3.22
C TYR A 41 -5.95 -4.74 -2.07
N THR A 42 -4.98 -4.18 -1.35
CA THR A 42 -4.55 -4.72 -0.07
C THR A 42 -4.78 -3.70 1.02
N THR A 43 -5.57 -4.06 2.04
CA THR A 43 -5.84 -3.19 3.18
C THR A 43 -5.59 -3.95 4.48
N GLY A 44 -5.49 -3.23 5.59
CA GLY A 44 -5.22 -3.83 6.88
C GLY A 44 -6.42 -4.59 7.44
N THR A 45 -6.14 -5.47 8.38
CA THR A 45 -7.12 -6.03 9.30
C THR A 45 -6.49 -6.26 10.67
N SER A 46 -7.27 -6.14 11.69
CA SER A 46 -6.82 -6.34 13.07
C SER A 46 -7.92 -6.99 13.88
N ARG A 47 -7.53 -7.97 14.69
CA ARG A 47 -8.37 -8.47 15.79
C ARG A 47 -8.54 -7.35 16.84
N PRO A 48 -9.61 -7.36 17.64
CA PRO A 48 -9.78 -6.40 18.74
C PRO A 48 -8.62 -6.41 19.74
N ASP A 49 -8.05 -7.60 20.01
CA ASP A 49 -6.90 -7.78 20.91
C ASP A 49 -5.55 -7.46 20.24
N LYS A 50 -5.54 -7.22 18.92
CA LYS A 50 -4.37 -6.92 18.07
C LYS A 50 -3.26 -7.99 18.11
N TRP A 51 -3.55 -9.17 18.65
CA TRP A 51 -2.59 -10.27 18.76
C TRP A 51 -1.99 -10.65 17.39
N ASN A 52 -2.81 -10.65 16.34
CA ASN A 52 -2.42 -10.97 14.98
C ASN A 52 -1.41 -9.99 14.38
N ARG A 53 -1.24 -8.80 14.92
CA ARG A 53 -0.20 -7.85 14.50
C ARG A 53 1.21 -8.31 14.87
N GLY A 54 1.37 -9.23 15.83
CA GLY A 54 2.64 -9.90 16.14
C GLY A 54 3.79 -8.92 16.37
N GLY A 55 4.87 -9.06 15.57
CA GLY A 55 6.05 -8.22 15.65
C GLY A 55 5.80 -6.72 15.51
N TRP A 56 4.79 -6.30 14.75
CA TRP A 56 4.39 -4.89 14.66
C TRP A 56 3.85 -4.35 15.98
N LEU A 57 3.05 -5.15 16.69
CA LEU A 57 2.55 -4.75 17.99
C LEU A 57 3.69 -4.58 19.00
N TRP A 58 4.65 -5.55 18.99
CA TRP A 58 5.83 -5.49 19.83
C TRP A 58 6.72 -4.28 19.50
N LYS A 59 6.99 -4.03 18.21
CA LYS A 59 7.82 -2.90 17.77
C LYS A 59 7.20 -1.56 18.15
N ASN A 60 5.89 -1.43 17.95
CA ASN A 60 5.17 -0.19 18.26
C ASN A 60 5.13 0.08 19.78
N ARG A 61 4.99 -0.97 20.60
CA ARG A 61 5.07 -0.81 22.06
C ARG A 61 6.45 -0.38 22.54
N ARG A 62 7.52 -0.87 21.94
CA ARG A 62 8.90 -0.52 22.31
C ARG A 62 9.37 0.82 21.74
N GLY A 63 8.78 1.29 20.68
CA GLY A 63 9.12 2.58 20.07
C GLY A 63 8.62 3.80 20.85
N GLY A 64 8.17 3.58 22.12
CA GLY A 64 7.48 4.59 22.87
C GLY A 64 6.05 4.76 22.36
N GLU A 65 5.23 5.40 23.14
CA GLU A 65 3.81 5.61 22.93
C GLU A 65 3.42 5.73 21.47
N ASN A 66 2.70 4.73 20.98
CA ASN A 66 2.03 4.84 19.69
C ASN A 66 0.58 5.29 19.91
N PRO A 67 0.32 6.59 19.95
CA PRO A 67 -1.03 7.13 20.19
C PRO A 67 -2.01 6.75 19.08
N LEU A 68 -1.52 6.24 17.93
CA LEU A 68 -2.36 5.89 16.79
C LEU A 68 -3.40 4.82 17.08
N ILE A 69 -3.06 3.85 17.92
CA ILE A 69 -3.96 2.72 18.17
C ILE A 69 -5.14 3.16 19.04
N GLU A 70 -4.92 4.05 20.00
CA GLU A 70 -5.98 4.58 20.83
C GLU A 70 -6.77 5.71 20.16
N ASN A 71 -6.10 6.51 19.35
CA ASN A 71 -6.72 7.65 18.68
C ASN A 71 -7.62 7.26 17.51
N ASN A 72 -7.26 6.25 16.71
CA ASN A 72 -8.15 5.74 15.65
C ASN A 72 -9.48 5.25 16.19
N THR A 73 -9.47 4.58 17.36
CA THR A 73 -10.69 4.12 18.01
C THR A 73 -11.47 5.26 18.67
N LYS A 74 -10.80 6.25 19.24
CA LYS A 74 -11.44 7.40 19.88
C LYS A 74 -12.11 8.36 18.89
N ALA A 75 -11.58 8.46 17.68
CA ALA A 75 -12.15 9.30 16.62
C ALA A 75 -13.20 8.58 15.75
N GLY A 76 -13.48 7.30 16.02
CA GLY A 76 -14.38 6.49 15.18
C GLY A 76 -13.86 6.23 13.76
N LEU A 77 -12.56 6.49 13.51
CA LEU A 77 -11.93 6.31 12.22
C LEU A 77 -11.33 4.92 12.11
N ASP A 78 -11.71 4.18 11.08
CA ASP A 78 -11.08 2.92 10.70
C ASP A 78 -10.04 3.20 9.60
N GLY A 79 -8.76 3.12 9.96
CA GLY A 79 -7.65 3.34 9.03
C GLY A 79 -7.47 2.23 7.99
N ASP A 80 -8.21 1.15 8.11
CA ASP A 80 -8.20 0.01 7.18
C ASP A 80 -9.30 0.13 6.09
N VAL A 81 -10.16 1.16 6.18
CA VAL A 81 -11.18 1.46 5.15
C VAL A 81 -10.51 2.09 3.93
N ILE A 82 -10.88 1.61 2.75
CA ILE A 82 -10.47 2.21 1.47
C ILE A 82 -11.30 3.46 1.25
N VAL A 83 -10.66 4.58 0.87
CA VAL A 83 -11.34 5.85 0.64
C VAL A 83 -12.22 5.80 -0.60
N ASP A 84 -13.30 6.56 -0.60
CA ASP A 84 -14.34 6.52 -1.65
C ASP A 84 -13.79 6.86 -3.04
N GLU A 85 -12.78 7.75 -3.11
CA GLU A 85 -12.18 8.20 -4.37
C GLU A 85 -11.52 7.06 -5.17
N ILE A 86 -11.13 6.00 -4.49
CA ILE A 86 -10.55 4.78 -5.10
C ILE A 86 -11.28 3.52 -4.66
N ALA A 87 -12.58 3.62 -4.44
CA ALA A 87 -13.38 2.47 -3.99
C ALA A 87 -13.28 1.28 -4.95
N PRO A 88 -13.20 0.04 -4.42
CA PRO A 88 -13.20 -1.16 -5.24
C PRO A 88 -14.51 -1.30 -6.02
N ALA A 89 -14.40 -1.66 -7.29
CA ALA A 89 -15.54 -2.07 -8.10
C ALA A 89 -15.87 -3.56 -7.85
N PRO A 90 -17.06 -4.04 -8.25
CA PRO A 90 -17.49 -5.43 -7.99
C PRO A 90 -16.54 -6.51 -8.55
N GLN A 91 -15.81 -6.20 -9.61
CA GLN A 91 -14.83 -7.10 -10.24
C GLN A 91 -13.46 -7.08 -9.56
N ASP A 92 -13.17 -6.11 -8.72
CA ASP A 92 -11.87 -5.95 -8.10
C ASP A 92 -11.69 -6.91 -6.91
N ILE A 93 -10.46 -7.31 -6.67
CA ILE A 93 -10.11 -8.21 -5.58
C ILE A 93 -9.68 -7.37 -4.37
N VAL A 94 -10.28 -7.62 -3.21
CA VAL A 94 -9.89 -6.96 -1.95
C VAL A 94 -9.32 -8.00 -0.99
N ILE A 95 -8.05 -7.83 -0.65
CA ILE A 95 -7.31 -8.69 0.29
C ILE A 95 -7.09 -7.93 1.60
N ARG A 96 -7.52 -8.53 2.69
CA ARG A 96 -7.23 -8.04 4.05
C ARG A 96 -5.97 -8.72 4.57
N LYS A 97 -4.99 -7.91 5.00
CA LYS A 97 -3.68 -8.39 5.42
C LYS A 97 -3.33 -7.96 6.85
N GLU A 98 -2.59 -8.80 7.52
CA GLU A 98 -2.12 -8.59 8.91
C GLU A 98 -0.65 -8.18 8.97
N LYS A 99 0.08 -8.31 7.87
CA LYS A 99 1.51 -8.05 7.76
C LYS A 99 1.79 -6.94 6.76
N ALA A 100 3.03 -6.45 6.71
CA ALA A 100 3.43 -5.37 5.82
C ALA A 100 3.24 -5.75 4.36
N SER A 101 3.77 -6.89 3.94
CA SER A 101 3.63 -7.39 2.57
C SER A 101 2.20 -7.79 2.24
N GLY A 102 1.81 -7.57 1.00
CA GLY A 102 0.58 -8.07 0.42
C GLY A 102 0.53 -9.60 0.28
N PHE A 103 1.68 -10.27 0.31
CA PHE A 103 1.79 -11.72 0.15
C PHE A 103 1.75 -12.48 1.47
N SER A 104 2.41 -11.95 2.50
CA SER A 104 2.61 -12.66 3.76
C SER A 104 1.29 -12.97 4.47
N GLY A 105 0.92 -14.26 4.49
CA GLY A 105 -0.31 -14.75 5.13
C GLY A 105 -1.60 -14.41 4.39
N THR A 106 -1.52 -14.16 3.08
CA THR A 106 -2.67 -13.83 2.22
C THR A 106 -2.72 -14.77 1.00
N PRO A 107 -3.85 -14.84 0.28
CA PRO A 107 -3.95 -15.62 -0.95
C PRO A 107 -3.37 -14.92 -2.18
N LEU A 108 -2.65 -13.79 -2.07
CA LEU A 108 -2.24 -12.98 -3.20
C LEU A 108 -1.43 -13.78 -4.24
N ALA A 109 -0.46 -14.59 -3.80
CA ALA A 109 0.34 -15.41 -4.70
C ALA A 109 -0.53 -16.39 -5.51
N SER A 110 -1.49 -17.04 -4.85
CA SER A 110 -2.43 -17.96 -5.53
C SER A 110 -3.34 -17.23 -6.53
N TYR A 111 -3.77 -16.02 -6.21
CA TYR A 111 -4.58 -15.22 -7.13
C TYR A 111 -3.78 -14.76 -8.34
N LEU A 112 -2.54 -14.30 -8.17
CA LEU A 112 -1.68 -13.94 -9.28
C LEU A 112 -1.36 -15.13 -10.18
N GLN A 113 -1.17 -16.32 -9.59
CA GLN A 113 -0.99 -17.55 -10.35
C GLN A 113 -2.25 -17.93 -11.15
N LEU A 114 -3.44 -17.84 -10.54
CA LEU A 114 -4.72 -18.08 -11.22
C LEU A 114 -4.94 -17.10 -12.37
N LEU A 115 -4.54 -15.85 -12.20
CA LEU A 115 -4.60 -14.80 -13.21
C LEU A 115 -3.48 -14.94 -14.28
N GLN A 116 -2.59 -15.90 -14.13
CA GLN A 116 -1.42 -16.11 -15.00
C GLN A 116 -0.55 -14.84 -15.11
N ALA A 117 -0.50 -14.06 -14.05
CA ALA A 117 0.31 -12.85 -14.00
C ALA A 117 1.81 -13.22 -13.91
N ASP A 118 2.64 -12.55 -14.69
CA ASP A 118 4.10 -12.62 -14.65
C ASP A 118 4.73 -11.33 -14.10
N SER A 119 3.94 -10.32 -13.94
CA SER A 119 4.34 -9.00 -13.49
C SER A 119 3.30 -8.36 -12.58
N VAL A 120 3.75 -7.42 -11.76
CA VAL A 120 2.90 -6.66 -10.85
C VAL A 120 3.25 -5.18 -10.89
N ILE A 121 2.23 -4.33 -10.93
CA ILE A 121 2.34 -2.89 -10.76
C ILE A 121 1.94 -2.57 -9.34
N VAL A 122 2.84 -1.98 -8.57
CA VAL A 122 2.64 -1.71 -7.14
C VAL A 122 2.54 -0.21 -6.90
N THR A 123 1.50 0.18 -6.19
CA THR A 123 1.28 1.56 -5.72
C THR A 123 0.73 1.54 -4.31
N GLY A 124 0.82 2.63 -3.60
CA GLY A 124 0.23 2.68 -2.27
C GLY A 124 1.10 3.32 -1.19
N SER A 125 0.85 2.94 0.05
CA SER A 125 1.56 3.46 1.22
C SER A 125 1.85 2.37 2.27
N THR A 126 2.90 2.58 3.02
CA THR A 126 3.97 3.56 2.84
C THR A 126 5.07 2.97 1.97
N THR A 127 5.77 3.83 1.22
CA THR A 127 6.83 3.40 0.30
C THR A 127 7.86 2.52 0.99
N SER A 128 8.38 2.96 2.16
CA SER A 128 9.36 2.23 2.96
C SER A 128 8.80 1.01 3.70
N GLY A 129 7.49 0.91 3.79
CA GLY A 129 6.77 -0.13 4.54
C GLY A 129 6.13 -1.16 3.65
N CYS A 130 4.80 -1.04 3.47
CA CYS A 130 4.00 -2.05 2.78
C CYS A 130 4.35 -2.17 1.30
N VAL A 131 4.66 -1.07 0.62
CA VAL A 131 5.08 -1.08 -0.79
C VAL A 131 6.38 -1.86 -0.93
N ARG A 132 7.43 -1.45 -0.23
CA ARG A 132 8.71 -2.15 -0.27
C ARG A 132 8.59 -3.63 0.11
N ALA A 133 7.89 -3.94 1.20
CA ALA A 133 7.72 -5.33 1.63
C ALA A 133 7.04 -6.19 0.56
N THR A 134 6.02 -5.65 -0.11
CA THR A 134 5.31 -6.35 -1.18
C THR A 134 6.18 -6.53 -2.41
N VAL A 135 6.93 -5.51 -2.82
CA VAL A 135 7.85 -5.57 -3.97
C VAL A 135 8.95 -6.62 -3.75
N LEU A 136 9.58 -6.64 -2.57
CA LEU A 136 10.63 -7.60 -2.27
C LEU A 136 10.12 -9.04 -2.31
N GLU A 137 8.93 -9.29 -1.77
CA GLU A 137 8.34 -10.62 -1.76
C GLU A 137 7.86 -11.03 -3.17
N ALA A 138 7.28 -10.11 -3.95
CA ALA A 138 6.95 -10.34 -5.35
C ALA A 138 8.20 -10.69 -6.17
N PHE A 139 9.29 -9.93 -6.01
CA PHE A 139 10.55 -10.19 -6.68
C PHE A 139 11.12 -11.57 -6.29
N ALA A 140 11.08 -11.93 -5.00
CA ALA A 140 11.51 -13.24 -4.52
C ALA A 140 10.67 -14.40 -5.08
N LEU A 141 9.42 -14.14 -5.46
CA LEU A 141 8.52 -15.07 -6.13
C LEU A 141 8.64 -15.02 -7.68
N ASN A 142 9.66 -14.34 -8.21
CA ASN A 142 9.96 -14.18 -9.64
C ASN A 142 8.95 -13.34 -10.45
N PHE A 143 8.15 -12.49 -9.81
CA PHE A 143 7.38 -11.50 -10.55
C PHE A 143 8.26 -10.33 -10.99
N ARG A 144 8.04 -9.85 -12.21
CA ARG A 144 8.57 -8.55 -12.64
C ARG A 144 7.78 -7.44 -11.95
N CYS A 145 8.48 -6.53 -11.28
CA CYS A 145 7.84 -5.51 -10.47
C CYS A 145 8.01 -4.13 -11.10
N THR A 146 6.93 -3.36 -11.12
CA THR A 146 6.94 -1.93 -11.40
C THR A 146 6.36 -1.19 -10.21
N VAL A 147 7.04 -0.15 -9.73
CA VAL A 147 6.53 0.75 -8.68
C VAL A 147 6.16 2.07 -9.30
N VAL A 148 4.95 2.53 -9.06
CA VAL A 148 4.48 3.83 -9.55
C VAL A 148 4.80 4.89 -8.51
N GLU A 149 5.86 5.66 -8.74
CA GLU A 149 6.42 6.58 -7.75
C GLU A 149 5.44 7.68 -7.32
N ASP A 150 4.78 8.34 -8.27
CA ASP A 150 3.79 9.39 -8.01
C ASP A 150 2.44 8.85 -7.49
N GLY A 151 2.26 7.54 -7.51
CA GLY A 151 1.16 6.83 -6.84
C GLY A 151 1.52 6.32 -5.44
N CYS A 152 2.79 6.45 -5.02
CA CYS A 152 3.29 6.06 -3.71
C CYS A 152 3.54 7.29 -2.83
N PHE A 153 3.52 7.08 -1.51
CA PHE A 153 3.88 8.12 -0.55
C PHE A 153 4.39 7.53 0.78
N ASP A 154 5.07 8.36 1.55
CA ASP A 154 5.59 7.99 2.88
C ASP A 154 5.40 9.15 3.86
N ARG A 155 5.80 8.96 5.12
CA ARG A 155 5.78 9.97 6.18
C ARG A 155 6.95 10.93 6.11
N SER A 156 7.99 10.56 5.40
CA SER A 156 9.25 11.30 5.25
C SER A 156 9.68 11.24 3.80
N GLU A 157 9.89 12.39 3.20
CA GLU A 157 10.39 12.53 1.83
C GLU A 157 11.73 11.78 1.63
N ALA A 158 12.65 11.91 2.58
CA ALA A 158 13.92 11.19 2.53
C ALA A 158 13.73 9.66 2.55
N SER A 159 12.82 9.16 3.39
CA SER A 159 12.50 7.73 3.43
C SER A 159 11.85 7.26 2.12
N HIS A 160 10.96 8.06 1.55
CA HIS A 160 10.33 7.81 0.26
C HIS A 160 11.38 7.68 -0.84
N ALA A 161 12.22 8.72 -1.03
CA ALA A 161 13.21 8.78 -2.08
C ALA A 161 14.27 7.66 -1.99
N ILE A 162 14.81 7.39 -0.80
CA ILE A 162 15.80 6.32 -0.60
C ILE A 162 15.21 4.95 -0.91
N ASN A 163 13.96 4.68 -0.49
CA ASN A 163 13.35 3.38 -0.75
C ASN A 163 12.99 3.20 -2.23
N LEU A 164 12.57 4.24 -2.94
CA LEU A 164 12.38 4.19 -4.40
C LEU A 164 13.70 3.92 -5.11
N CYS A 165 14.78 4.61 -4.74
CA CYS A 165 16.12 4.40 -5.29
C CYS A 165 16.59 2.95 -5.09
N ASP A 166 16.47 2.43 -3.87
CA ASP A 166 16.84 1.05 -3.54
C ASP A 166 16.02 0.00 -4.33
N MET A 167 14.72 0.22 -4.45
CA MET A 167 13.85 -0.67 -5.21
C MET A 167 14.19 -0.62 -6.70
N HIS A 168 14.43 0.56 -7.26
CA HIS A 168 14.81 0.72 -8.67
C HIS A 168 16.13 0.03 -8.99
N ALA A 169 17.10 0.16 -8.11
CA ALA A 169 18.43 -0.41 -8.32
C ALA A 169 18.46 -1.95 -8.26
N LYS A 170 17.48 -2.61 -7.61
CA LYS A 170 17.63 -4.02 -7.22
C LYS A 170 16.41 -4.90 -7.51
N TYR A 171 15.19 -4.38 -7.46
CA TYR A 171 14.00 -5.23 -7.34
C TYR A 171 12.85 -4.88 -8.30
N ALA A 172 12.78 -3.64 -8.78
CA ALA A 172 11.64 -3.16 -9.55
C ALA A 172 12.03 -2.04 -10.51
N ASN A 173 11.25 -1.82 -11.54
CA ASN A 173 11.29 -0.56 -12.28
C ASN A 173 10.47 0.48 -11.52
N VAL A 174 11.06 1.64 -11.25
CA VAL A 174 10.32 2.79 -10.70
C VAL A 174 9.99 3.73 -11.85
N MET A 175 8.71 4.03 -12.02
CA MET A 175 8.18 4.76 -13.16
C MET A 175 7.06 5.71 -12.72
N HIS A 176 6.83 6.79 -13.45
CA HIS A 176 5.63 7.62 -13.30
C HIS A 176 4.39 6.93 -13.88
N ALA A 177 3.21 7.24 -13.34
CA ALA A 177 1.95 6.68 -13.78
C ALA A 177 1.70 6.89 -15.28
N GLY A 178 2.06 8.04 -15.84
CA GLY A 178 1.94 8.32 -17.28
C GLY A 178 2.68 7.29 -18.11
N GLN A 179 3.93 6.99 -17.76
CA GLN A 179 4.73 5.99 -18.47
C GLN A 179 4.11 4.58 -18.41
N VAL A 180 3.55 4.23 -17.24
CA VAL A 180 2.89 2.92 -17.06
C VAL A 180 1.59 2.80 -17.83
N ILE A 181 0.83 3.89 -17.96
CA ILE A 181 -0.44 3.92 -18.67
C ILE A 181 -0.25 3.87 -20.19
N ASP A 182 0.82 4.50 -20.68
CA ASP A 182 1.11 4.61 -22.11
C ASP A 182 1.70 3.31 -22.70
N HIS A 183 2.16 2.39 -21.86
CA HIS A 183 2.61 1.05 -22.23
C HIS A 183 1.46 0.04 -22.19
#